data_3f7baec8998b42ed7436cbbc4e7c2300
#
_entry.id   3f7baec8998b42ed7436cbbc4e7c2300
#
_cell.length_a   1.000
_cell.length_b   1.000
_cell.length_c   1.000
_cell.angle_alpha   90.00
_cell.angle_beta   90.00
_cell.angle_gamma   90.00
#
_symmetry.space_group_name_H-M   'P 1'
#
loop_
_entity.id
_entity.type
_entity.pdbx_description
1 polymer ?
#
loop_
_entity_poly.entity_id
_entity_poly.type
_entity_poly.pdbx_seq_one_letter_code
_entity_poly.pdbx_strand_id
1 'polypeptide(L)'
;KLISMSSGFYEDLDRNGTESINDRYGFVSVNYCETALYGSAGLRMLVHDDTEVLKISNDYTSARTASLVQRLGTWMSTGTVYNRTDEDYYAKPFINGNALFILQYLELAEDYLIGTDTVAHYGILPCPKYDETQTEYISSASSNFLSVCAVPVTNDDLENTGAFMEYYAYLG
;
A
#
# COMPACT_ATOMS: atom_id res chain seq x y z
N LYS A 1 -3.44 -10.87 -12.31
CA LYS A 1 -2.19 -11.60 -11.94
C LYS A 1 -2.02 -11.70 -10.43
N LEU A 2 -1.98 -10.60 -9.65
CA LEU A 2 -1.79 -10.66 -8.20
C LEU A 2 -2.78 -11.62 -7.52
N ILE A 3 -4.08 -11.43 -7.73
CA ILE A 3 -5.14 -12.32 -7.19
C ILE A 3 -4.88 -13.77 -7.59
N SER A 4 -4.59 -14.03 -8.86
CA SER A 4 -4.33 -15.40 -9.35
C SER A 4 -3.08 -16.04 -8.74
N MET A 5 -2.04 -15.24 -8.45
CA MET A 5 -0.80 -15.76 -7.86
C MET A 5 -0.95 -16.03 -6.37
N SER A 6 -1.79 -15.29 -5.66
CA SER A 6 -2.04 -15.47 -4.22
C SER A 6 -3.17 -16.43 -3.90
N SER A 7 -4.07 -16.71 -4.88
CA SER A 7 -5.23 -17.60 -4.69
C SER A 7 -4.80 -19.02 -4.35
N GLY A 8 -5.46 -19.61 -3.35
CA GLY A 8 -5.19 -20.98 -2.90
C GLY A 8 -3.90 -21.14 -2.08
N PHE A 9 -3.21 -20.03 -1.78
CA PHE A 9 -1.99 -20.06 -1.00
C PHE A 9 -2.28 -19.74 0.48
N TYR A 10 -2.80 -20.73 1.19
CA TYR A 10 -2.99 -20.71 2.65
C TYR A 10 -2.50 -22.03 3.24
N GLU A 11 -1.84 -21.97 4.37
CA GLU A 11 -1.41 -23.15 5.13
C GLU A 11 -1.46 -22.82 6.62
N ASP A 12 -2.24 -23.62 7.36
CA ASP A 12 -2.30 -23.62 8.82
C ASP A 12 -1.01 -24.26 9.37
N LEU A 13 -0.02 -23.42 9.71
CA LEU A 13 1.30 -23.88 10.13
C LEU A 13 1.31 -24.40 11.56
N ASP A 14 0.50 -23.81 12.43
CA ASP A 14 0.44 -24.23 13.85
C ASP A 14 -0.61 -25.33 14.09
N ARG A 15 -1.38 -25.71 13.05
CA ARG A 15 -2.38 -26.78 13.04
C ARG A 15 -3.47 -26.62 14.10
N ASN A 16 -3.81 -25.38 14.40
CA ASN A 16 -4.86 -25.08 15.38
C ASN A 16 -6.28 -25.05 14.76
N GLY A 17 -6.38 -25.12 13.43
CA GLY A 17 -7.64 -25.10 12.68
C GLY A 17 -8.28 -23.72 12.57
N THR A 18 -7.56 -22.66 12.93
CA THR A 18 -8.03 -21.26 12.87
C THR A 18 -6.99 -20.38 12.21
N GLU A 19 -7.44 -19.46 11.36
CA GLU A 19 -6.55 -18.49 10.76
C GLU A 19 -5.88 -17.61 11.83
N SER A 20 -4.56 -17.54 11.79
CA SER A 20 -3.75 -16.82 12.77
C SER A 20 -2.58 -16.08 12.11
N ILE A 21 -1.96 -15.17 12.83
CA ILE A 21 -0.77 -14.44 12.40
C ILE A 21 0.46 -15.35 12.17
N ASN A 22 0.40 -16.60 12.62
CA ASN A 22 1.48 -17.56 12.49
C ASN A 22 1.37 -18.44 11.25
N ASP A 23 0.27 -18.33 10.50
CA ASP A 23 0.02 -19.12 9.32
C ASP A 23 0.65 -18.53 8.05
N ARG A 24 0.54 -19.27 6.97
CA ARG A 24 1.04 -18.87 5.66
C ARG A 24 -0.07 -18.35 4.78
N TYR A 25 0.19 -17.21 4.11
CA TYR A 25 -0.79 -16.49 3.31
C TYR A 25 -0.28 -16.16 1.91
N GLY A 26 -1.18 -16.07 0.95
CA GLY A 26 -0.87 -15.55 -0.39
C GLY A 26 -0.67 -14.05 -0.40
N PHE A 27 -1.38 -13.33 0.47
CA PHE A 27 -1.33 -11.88 0.52
C PHE A 27 -1.61 -11.37 1.95
N VAL A 28 -0.87 -10.37 2.35
CA VAL A 28 -1.12 -9.62 3.58
C VAL A 28 -1.68 -8.26 3.20
N SER A 29 -2.86 -7.97 3.71
CA SER A 29 -3.55 -6.70 3.57
C SER A 29 -3.48 -5.94 4.88
N VAL A 30 -3.22 -4.66 4.79
CA VAL A 30 -3.35 -3.76 5.92
C VAL A 30 -4.50 -2.80 5.70
N ASN A 31 -4.98 -2.18 6.75
CA ASN A 31 -5.91 -1.07 6.63
C ASN A 31 -5.38 -0.08 5.59
N TYR A 32 -6.25 0.37 4.71
CA TYR A 32 -6.00 1.32 3.62
C TYR A 32 -5.39 0.73 2.34
N CYS A 33 -5.08 -0.58 2.27
CA CYS A 33 -4.67 -1.23 1.02
C CYS A 33 -5.65 -1.00 -0.11
N GLU A 34 -6.95 -1.02 0.21
CA GLU A 34 -8.03 -0.85 -0.75
C GLU A 34 -7.93 0.50 -1.45
N THR A 35 -7.55 1.56 -0.73
CA THR A 35 -7.38 2.90 -1.31
C THR A 35 -6.19 2.96 -2.25
N ALA A 36 -5.10 2.27 -1.93
CA ALA A 36 -3.94 2.16 -2.81
C ALA A 36 -4.28 1.36 -4.08
N LEU A 37 -5.04 0.26 -3.95
CA LEU A 37 -5.52 -0.53 -5.09
C LEU A 37 -6.54 0.23 -5.93
N TYR A 38 -7.37 1.07 -5.31
CA TYR A 38 -8.29 1.96 -6.01
C TYR A 38 -7.53 2.99 -6.87
N GLY A 39 -6.57 3.68 -6.26
CA GLY A 39 -5.73 4.66 -6.96
C GLY A 39 -4.89 4.02 -8.07
N SER A 40 -4.30 2.84 -7.81
CA SER A 40 -3.48 2.13 -8.80
C SER A 40 -4.29 1.62 -9.99
N ALA A 41 -5.60 1.42 -9.83
CA ALA A 41 -6.53 1.13 -10.92
C ALA A 41 -6.84 2.35 -11.82
N GLY A 42 -6.20 3.50 -11.58
CA GLY A 42 -6.44 4.75 -12.30
C GLY A 42 -7.74 5.44 -11.94
N LEU A 43 -8.33 5.10 -10.79
CA LEU A 43 -9.59 5.68 -10.31
C LEU A 43 -9.30 6.80 -9.32
N ARG A 44 -10.13 7.84 -9.34
CA ARG A 44 -10.04 8.99 -8.45
C ARG A 44 -11.34 9.18 -7.69
N MET A 45 -11.26 9.43 -6.38
CA MET A 45 -12.43 9.78 -5.58
C MET A 45 -12.82 11.25 -5.75
N LEU A 46 -11.79 12.10 -5.81
CA LEU A 46 -11.92 13.54 -5.93
C LEU A 46 -11.12 14.05 -7.12
N VAL A 47 -11.63 15.08 -7.77
CA VAL A 47 -10.97 15.82 -8.85
C VAL A 47 -11.20 17.31 -8.66
N HIS A 48 -10.31 18.15 -9.16
CA HIS A 48 -10.57 19.58 -9.29
C HIS A 48 -11.36 19.84 -10.58
N ASP A 49 -12.30 20.77 -10.53
CA ASP A 49 -12.92 21.27 -11.73
C ASP A 49 -12.10 22.41 -12.36
N ASP A 50 -12.60 22.98 -13.45
CA ASP A 50 -11.92 24.07 -14.17
C ASP A 50 -11.74 25.36 -13.32
N THR A 51 -12.36 25.43 -12.16
CA THR A 51 -12.25 26.55 -11.19
C THR A 51 -11.48 26.18 -9.94
N GLU A 52 -10.70 25.08 -9.99
CA GLU A 52 -9.92 24.53 -8.89
C GLU A 52 -10.76 24.13 -7.65
N VAL A 53 -12.05 23.94 -7.82
CA VAL A 53 -12.94 23.48 -6.75
C VAL A 53 -12.95 21.94 -6.74
N LEU A 54 -12.78 21.37 -5.55
CA LEU A 54 -12.82 19.92 -5.33
C LEU A 54 -14.23 19.38 -5.54
N LYS A 55 -14.35 18.36 -6.39
CA LYS A 55 -15.62 17.64 -6.66
C LYS A 55 -15.43 16.14 -6.57
N ILE A 56 -16.52 15.45 -6.28
CA ILE A 56 -16.53 13.97 -6.37
C ILE A 56 -16.35 13.58 -7.83
N SER A 57 -15.39 12.71 -8.08
CA SER A 57 -15.13 12.18 -9.42
C SER A 57 -16.27 11.28 -9.91
N ASN A 58 -16.52 11.30 -11.19
CA ASN A 58 -17.43 10.34 -11.83
C ASN A 58 -16.93 8.89 -11.71
N ASP A 59 -15.64 8.68 -11.48
CA ASP A 59 -15.08 7.37 -11.22
C ASP A 59 -15.72 6.71 -10.01
N TYR A 60 -16.08 7.50 -8.98
CA TYR A 60 -16.64 6.98 -7.72
C TYR A 60 -17.90 6.12 -7.92
N THR A 61 -18.74 6.47 -8.89
CA THR A 61 -19.96 5.72 -9.23
C THR A 61 -19.84 4.90 -10.52
N SER A 62 -18.63 4.75 -11.05
CA SER A 62 -18.41 4.05 -12.31
C SER A 62 -18.58 2.53 -12.20
N ALA A 63 -18.89 1.88 -13.31
CA ALA A 63 -18.92 0.42 -13.40
C ALA A 63 -17.53 -0.20 -13.09
N ARG A 64 -16.45 0.53 -13.40
CA ARG A 64 -15.07 0.10 -13.09
C ARG A 64 -14.85 0.05 -11.58
N THR A 65 -15.31 1.05 -10.84
CA THR A 65 -15.28 1.06 -9.38
C THR A 65 -16.09 -0.10 -8.80
N ALA A 66 -17.34 -0.28 -9.26
CA ALA A 66 -18.18 -1.39 -8.78
C ALA A 66 -17.52 -2.76 -9.03
N SER A 67 -16.93 -2.97 -10.20
CA SER A 67 -16.22 -4.20 -10.54
C SER A 67 -14.96 -4.40 -9.68
N LEU A 68 -14.19 -3.33 -9.44
CA LEU A 68 -13.00 -3.40 -8.58
C LEU A 68 -13.39 -3.79 -7.15
N VAL A 69 -14.37 -3.10 -6.56
CA VAL A 69 -14.84 -3.38 -5.19
C VAL A 69 -15.34 -4.82 -5.06
N GLN A 70 -16.11 -5.29 -6.03
CA GLN A 70 -16.58 -6.68 -6.03
C GLN A 70 -15.42 -7.69 -6.09
N ARG A 71 -14.44 -7.45 -6.97
CA ARG A 71 -13.27 -8.33 -7.11
C ARG A 71 -12.42 -8.34 -5.84
N LEU A 72 -12.17 -7.19 -5.24
CA LEU A 72 -11.42 -7.07 -4.00
C LEU A 72 -12.17 -7.72 -2.83
N GLY A 73 -13.46 -7.43 -2.67
CA GLY A 73 -14.29 -8.03 -1.62
C GLY A 73 -14.32 -9.56 -1.70
N THR A 74 -14.48 -10.11 -2.91
CA THR A 74 -14.41 -11.56 -3.12
C THR A 74 -13.04 -12.13 -2.76
N TRP A 75 -11.97 -11.47 -3.19
CA TRP A 75 -10.61 -11.93 -2.89
C TRP A 75 -10.27 -11.84 -1.41
N MET A 76 -10.59 -10.73 -0.76
CA MET A 76 -10.31 -10.50 0.66
C MET A 76 -11.14 -11.41 1.60
N SER A 77 -12.25 -11.96 1.11
CA SER A 77 -13.03 -12.95 1.86
C SER A 77 -12.50 -14.38 1.72
N THR A 78 -11.45 -14.59 0.93
CA THR A 78 -10.79 -15.91 0.85
C THR A 78 -9.78 -16.05 1.98
N GLY A 79 -9.64 -17.24 2.56
CA GLY A 79 -8.64 -17.54 3.59
C GLY A 79 -7.18 -17.37 3.14
N THR A 80 -6.94 -16.95 1.88
CA THR A 80 -5.60 -16.71 1.33
C THR A 80 -5.09 -15.29 1.60
N VAL A 81 -5.95 -14.40 2.09
CA VAL A 81 -5.63 -13.01 2.42
C VAL A 81 -5.69 -12.82 3.94
N TYR A 82 -4.56 -12.52 4.54
CA TYR A 82 -4.52 -12.08 5.93
C TYR A 82 -4.91 -10.61 6.00
N ASN A 83 -6.07 -10.33 6.55
CA ASN A 83 -6.63 -8.97 6.69
C ASN A 83 -7.14 -8.73 8.11
N ARG A 84 -6.23 -8.78 9.07
CA ARG A 84 -6.53 -8.49 10.48
C ARG A 84 -5.76 -7.27 10.93
N THR A 85 -6.45 -6.36 11.58
CA THR A 85 -5.93 -5.06 11.99
C THR A 85 -5.93 -4.87 13.48
N ASP A 86 -6.50 -5.82 14.19
CA ASP A 86 -6.64 -5.90 15.63
C ASP A 86 -5.45 -6.57 16.32
N GLU A 87 -4.52 -7.13 15.56
CA GLU A 87 -3.30 -7.73 16.08
C GLU A 87 -2.12 -6.75 15.96
N ASP A 88 -1.38 -6.60 17.05
CA ASP A 88 -0.09 -5.96 17.03
C ASP A 88 0.79 -6.70 15.99
N TYR A 89 1.21 -6.01 14.94
CA TYR A 89 2.08 -6.60 13.92
C TYR A 89 1.42 -7.36 12.77
N TYR A 90 0.43 -6.78 12.14
CA TYR A 90 -0.22 -7.31 10.93
C TYR A 90 0.75 -7.74 9.79
N ALA A 91 1.94 -7.16 9.71
CA ALA A 91 2.96 -7.50 8.70
C ALA A 91 3.76 -8.76 9.05
N LYS A 92 3.59 -9.30 10.24
CA LYS A 92 4.37 -10.44 10.76
C LYS A 92 4.40 -11.66 9.83
N PRO A 93 3.29 -12.09 9.18
CA PRO A 93 3.38 -13.20 8.23
C PRO A 93 4.37 -12.93 7.12
N PHE A 94 4.42 -11.72 6.57
CA PHE A 94 5.39 -11.36 5.52
C PHE A 94 6.82 -11.25 6.08
N ILE A 95 7.00 -10.58 7.21
CA ILE A 95 8.31 -10.43 7.87
C ILE A 95 8.92 -11.79 8.21
N ASN A 96 8.11 -12.76 8.61
CA ASN A 96 8.55 -14.13 8.91
C ASN A 96 8.73 -15.01 7.65
N GLY A 97 8.55 -14.49 6.45
CA GLY A 97 8.62 -15.27 5.20
C GLY A 97 7.41 -16.16 4.94
N ASN A 98 6.32 -15.95 5.65
CA ASN A 98 5.08 -16.72 5.56
C ASN A 98 4.02 -16.04 4.70
N ALA A 99 4.38 -15.09 3.84
CA ALA A 99 3.47 -14.53 2.86
C ALA A 99 4.18 -14.26 1.53
N LEU A 100 3.45 -14.44 0.41
CA LEU A 100 4.00 -14.17 -0.91
C LEU A 100 4.06 -12.67 -1.22
N PHE A 101 3.04 -11.93 -0.83
CA PHE A 101 2.92 -10.50 -1.11
C PHE A 101 2.38 -9.76 0.11
N ILE A 102 2.84 -8.52 0.23
CA ILE A 102 2.26 -7.52 1.13
C ILE A 102 2.08 -6.21 0.36
N LEU A 103 1.01 -5.49 0.61
CA LEU A 103 0.86 -4.11 0.16
C LEU A 103 1.03 -3.19 1.35
N GLN A 104 2.11 -2.41 1.33
CA GLN A 104 2.51 -1.55 2.44
C GLN A 104 3.33 -0.35 1.92
N TYR A 105 3.54 0.62 2.77
CA TYR A 105 4.48 1.71 2.54
C TYR A 105 5.94 1.20 2.53
N LEU A 106 6.83 1.91 1.85
CA LEU A 106 8.25 1.57 1.79
C LEU A 106 8.94 1.58 3.16
N GLU A 107 8.41 2.34 4.10
CA GLU A 107 8.83 2.39 5.51
C GLU A 107 8.90 0.99 6.15
N LEU A 108 8.03 0.05 5.75
CA LEU A 108 8.12 -1.33 6.20
C LEU A 108 9.49 -1.96 5.91
N ALA A 109 10.08 -1.65 4.75
CA ALA A 109 11.37 -2.20 4.38
C ALA A 109 12.47 -1.65 5.29
N GLU A 110 12.43 -0.36 5.60
CA GLU A 110 13.40 0.29 6.48
C GLU A 110 13.28 -0.21 7.92
N ASP A 111 12.06 -0.26 8.44
CA ASP A 111 11.82 -0.59 9.85
C ASP A 111 12.02 -2.07 10.19
N TYR A 112 11.72 -2.98 9.26
CA TYR A 112 11.57 -4.39 9.59
C TYR A 112 12.32 -5.37 8.69
N LEU A 113 12.79 -4.95 7.52
CA LEU A 113 13.40 -5.87 6.56
C LEU A 113 14.89 -5.61 6.37
N ILE A 114 15.32 -4.35 6.40
CA ILE A 114 16.74 -3.98 6.21
C ILE A 114 17.51 -4.29 7.50
N GLY A 115 18.57 -5.09 7.37
CA GLY A 115 19.42 -5.46 8.48
C GLY A 115 18.84 -6.51 9.43
N THR A 116 17.76 -7.17 9.05
CA THR A 116 17.19 -8.30 9.80
C THR A 116 17.42 -9.62 9.06
N ASP A 117 17.58 -10.71 9.81
CA ASP A 117 17.72 -12.07 9.25
C ASP A 117 16.37 -12.74 8.97
N THR A 118 15.26 -12.03 9.16
CA THR A 118 13.90 -12.61 9.13
C THR A 118 13.39 -12.86 7.72
N VAL A 119 13.66 -11.97 6.76
CA VAL A 119 13.32 -12.18 5.35
C VAL A 119 14.58 -12.08 4.51
N ALA A 120 15.09 -13.24 4.08
CA ALA A 120 16.35 -13.31 3.34
C ALA A 120 16.30 -12.61 1.96
N HIS A 121 15.12 -12.63 1.30
CA HIS A 121 14.95 -12.06 -0.05
C HIS A 121 13.55 -11.51 -0.25
N TYR A 122 13.44 -10.24 -0.57
CA TYR A 122 12.20 -9.60 -1.00
C TYR A 122 12.45 -8.69 -2.20
N GLY A 123 11.41 -8.41 -2.95
CA GLY A 123 11.44 -7.47 -4.07
C GLY A 123 10.35 -6.42 -3.93
N ILE A 124 10.61 -5.24 -4.43
CA ILE A 124 9.64 -4.13 -4.46
C ILE A 124 9.04 -4.07 -5.86
N LEU A 125 7.72 -4.12 -5.92
CA LEU A 125 6.94 -4.08 -7.15
C LEU A 125 6.03 -2.85 -7.15
N PRO A 126 5.74 -2.25 -8.30
CA PRO A 126 4.71 -1.22 -8.38
C PRO A 126 3.34 -1.81 -8.03
N CYS A 127 2.43 -0.96 -7.54
CA CYS A 127 1.04 -1.36 -7.32
C CYS A 127 0.44 -1.95 -8.60
N PRO A 128 -0.38 -3.02 -8.49
CA PRO A 128 -0.89 -3.73 -9.65
C PRO A 128 -1.86 -2.85 -10.47
N LYS A 129 -1.82 -3.00 -11.78
CA LYS A 129 -2.81 -2.42 -12.69
C LYS A 129 -4.18 -3.09 -12.49
N TYR A 130 -5.24 -2.38 -12.85
CA TYR A 130 -6.59 -2.95 -12.87
C TYR A 130 -6.69 -4.14 -13.83
N ASP A 131 -6.20 -3.97 -15.06
CA ASP A 131 -6.15 -4.98 -16.11
C ASP A 131 -5.01 -4.70 -17.10
N GLU A 132 -4.94 -5.47 -18.17
CA GLU A 132 -3.90 -5.34 -19.20
C GLU A 132 -4.13 -4.16 -20.14
N THR A 133 -5.31 -3.56 -20.17
CA THR A 133 -5.61 -2.37 -20.98
C THR A 133 -5.07 -1.09 -20.36
N GLN A 134 -4.80 -1.09 -19.06
CA GLN A 134 -4.14 0.01 -18.40
C GLN A 134 -2.67 0.06 -18.82
N THR A 135 -2.25 1.14 -19.47
CA THR A 135 -0.88 1.29 -19.98
C THR A 135 0.15 1.57 -18.90
N GLU A 136 -0.22 2.39 -17.92
CA GLU A 136 0.70 2.89 -16.91
C GLU A 136 0.50 2.23 -15.53
N TYR A 137 1.60 2.07 -14.79
CA TYR A 137 1.54 1.80 -13.36
C TYR A 137 1.31 3.13 -12.63
N ILE A 138 0.33 3.13 -11.74
CA ILE A 138 -0.05 4.31 -10.97
C ILE A 138 0.12 3.98 -9.49
N SER A 139 0.82 4.84 -8.77
CA SER A 139 0.89 4.81 -7.32
C SER A 139 0.17 6.03 -6.76
N SER A 140 -0.61 5.82 -5.72
CA SER A 140 -1.26 6.90 -4.98
C SER A 140 -0.47 7.19 -3.70
N ALA A 141 -0.21 8.46 -3.44
CA ALA A 141 0.29 8.91 -2.15
C ALA A 141 -0.88 9.32 -1.26
N SER A 142 -0.83 8.94 0.01
CA SER A 142 -1.80 9.41 0.99
C SER A 142 -1.38 10.77 1.53
N SER A 143 -2.27 11.74 1.50
CA SER A 143 -2.03 13.05 2.12
C SER A 143 -1.84 12.97 3.65
N ASN A 144 -2.31 11.90 4.28
CA ASN A 144 -2.17 11.70 5.72
C ASN A 144 -0.75 11.28 6.13
N PHE A 145 0.02 10.74 5.18
CA PHE A 145 1.38 10.23 5.41
C PHE A 145 2.42 10.99 4.59
N LEU A 146 2.05 12.12 4.00
CA LEU A 146 2.98 12.99 3.30
C LEU A 146 3.59 13.98 4.28
N SER A 147 4.86 13.77 4.64
CA SER A 147 5.64 14.75 5.38
C SER A 147 5.98 15.93 4.49
N VAL A 148 5.75 17.12 4.97
CA VAL A 148 6.09 18.37 4.29
C VAL A 148 7.00 19.22 5.16
N CYS A 149 7.98 19.86 4.55
CA CYS A 149 8.79 20.89 5.19
C CYS A 149 8.19 22.27 4.89
N ALA A 150 8.08 23.10 5.92
CA ALA A 150 7.64 24.49 5.77
C ALA A 150 8.69 25.43 6.37
N VAL A 151 8.98 26.50 5.63
CA VAL A 151 9.83 27.58 6.13
C VAL A 151 8.93 28.70 6.62
N PRO A 152 9.01 29.10 7.90
CA PRO A 152 8.17 30.16 8.42
C PRO A 152 8.50 31.51 7.77
N VAL A 153 7.49 32.34 7.60
CA VAL A 153 7.63 33.69 7.00
C VAL A 153 8.53 34.66 7.83
N THR A 154 8.80 34.27 9.08
CA THR A 154 9.70 35.00 9.99
C THR A 154 11.17 34.62 9.82
N ASN A 155 11.47 33.69 8.90
CA ASN A 155 12.84 33.32 8.61
C ASN A 155 13.47 34.40 7.74
N ASP A 156 14.56 35.04 8.25
CA ASP A 156 15.31 36.06 7.61
C ASP A 156 16.58 35.57 6.87
N ASP A 157 16.86 34.27 6.94
CA ASP A 157 18.01 33.64 6.28
C ASP A 157 17.56 32.48 5.38
N LEU A 158 16.93 32.81 4.26
CA LEU A 158 16.43 31.87 3.31
C LEU A 158 17.54 31.12 2.55
N GLU A 159 18.72 31.75 2.39
CA GLU A 159 19.83 31.15 1.67
C GLU A 159 20.42 29.97 2.44
N ASN A 160 20.73 30.15 3.72
CA ASN A 160 21.23 29.08 4.56
C ASN A 160 20.16 28.01 4.82
N THR A 161 18.91 28.40 4.95
CA THR A 161 17.80 27.44 5.09
C THR A 161 17.66 26.58 3.84
N GLY A 162 17.72 27.17 2.65
CA GLY A 162 17.70 26.45 1.39
C GLY A 162 18.86 25.46 1.26
N ALA A 163 20.09 25.91 1.56
CA ALA A 163 21.27 25.05 1.55
C ALA A 163 21.17 23.88 2.54
N PHE A 164 20.60 24.12 3.73
CA PHE A 164 20.35 23.06 4.71
C PHE A 164 19.33 22.05 4.20
N MET A 165 18.22 22.50 3.63
CA MET A 165 17.20 21.61 3.10
C MET A 165 17.72 20.75 1.93
N GLU A 166 18.50 21.35 1.04
CA GLU A 166 19.14 20.64 -0.07
C GLU A 166 20.12 19.57 0.43
N TYR A 167 20.96 19.94 1.41
CA TYR A 167 21.89 18.98 2.03
C TYR A 167 21.16 17.86 2.77
N TYR A 168 20.09 18.16 3.47
CA TYR A 168 19.28 17.16 4.15
C TYR A 168 18.63 16.17 3.18
N ALA A 169 18.10 16.69 2.06
CA ALA A 169 17.53 15.85 1.01
C ALA A 169 18.57 14.99 0.29
N TYR A 170 19.83 15.44 0.26
CA TYR A 170 20.94 14.65 -0.30
C TYR A 170 21.36 13.47 0.61
N LEU A 171 21.21 13.63 1.92
CA LEU A 171 21.59 12.59 2.90
C LEU A 171 20.53 11.53 3.13
N GLY A 172 19.24 11.81 2.87
CA GLY A 172 18.11 10.89 3.06
C GLY A 172 17.68 10.27 1.78
#